data_56fc89832eb0bb644c3dcc2dfac71dd0
#
_entry.id   56fc89832eb0bb644c3dcc2dfac71dd0
#
_cell.length_a   1.000
_cell.length_b   1.000
_cell.length_c   1.000
_cell.angle_alpha   90.00
_cell.angle_beta   90.00
_cell.angle_gamma   90.00
#
_symmetry.space_group_name_H-M   'P 1'
#
loop_
_entity.id
_entity.type
_entity.pdbx_description
1 polymer ?
#
loop_
_entity_poly.entity_id
_entity_poly.type
_entity_poly.pdbx_seq_one_letter_code
_entity_poly.pdbx_strand_id
1 'polypeptide(L)'
;MSETFKPKKIAILGGGISSLTTAYELTSQPGWDSLYDITIYQTGWRLGGKCATGRNIKPHTPNSEPDYRIEEHGLHIFFGFYENAFRLLKQCYDELGGNGPFSTIEDAFKPHSLIVLEEYINKNWKTLPFNFPTNSLVPWEGGGISSLWEHICTTIEFVIQTYGVIDDYSQLKSTKSSSTSVAKQIALGKEVMECLSDSSLNTARLRRNRG
;
A
#
# COMPACT_ATOMS: atom_id res chain seq x y z
N MET A 1 28.48 23.26 41.74
CA MET A 1 27.66 22.01 41.74
C MET A 1 27.13 21.84 40.33
N SER A 2 27.65 20.90 39.56
CA SER A 2 27.07 20.60 38.26
C SER A 2 25.76 19.86 38.52
N GLU A 3 24.64 20.45 38.13
CA GLU A 3 23.38 19.71 38.06
C GLU A 3 23.57 18.47 37.17
N THR A 4 23.47 17.29 37.74
CA THR A 4 23.52 16.06 36.95
C THR A 4 22.21 16.01 36.16
N PHE A 5 22.34 16.24 34.86
CA PHE A 5 21.19 16.10 33.94
C PHE A 5 20.65 14.67 34.03
N LYS A 6 19.37 14.54 34.37
CA LYS A 6 18.68 13.25 34.40
C LYS A 6 17.86 13.09 33.12
N PRO A 7 17.98 11.95 32.41
CA PRO A 7 17.16 11.69 31.22
C PRO A 7 15.66 11.83 31.53
N LYS A 8 14.92 12.41 30.60
CA LYS A 8 13.45 12.51 30.69
C LYS A 8 12.83 11.14 30.50
N LYS A 9 11.93 10.73 31.41
CA LYS A 9 11.20 9.48 31.28
C LYS A 9 10.08 9.64 30.28
N ILE A 10 10.07 8.77 29.26
CA ILE A 10 9.03 8.72 28.23
C ILE A 10 8.35 7.34 28.30
N ALA A 11 7.03 7.35 28.53
CA ALA A 11 6.21 6.16 28.47
C ALA A 11 5.44 6.11 27.15
N ILE A 12 5.68 5.10 26.33
CA ILE A 12 4.97 4.85 25.08
C ILE A 12 3.94 3.75 25.34
N LEU A 13 2.65 4.07 25.17
CA LEU A 13 1.56 3.15 25.47
C LEU A 13 1.11 2.41 24.20
N GLY A 14 1.28 1.09 24.20
CA GLY A 14 1.02 0.19 23.09
C GLY A 14 2.29 -0.16 22.31
N GLY A 15 2.27 -1.29 21.64
CA GLY A 15 3.38 -1.81 20.82
C GLY A 15 3.05 -1.90 19.34
N GLY A 16 2.11 -1.06 18.84
CA GLY A 16 1.77 -0.99 17.42
C GLY A 16 2.78 -0.20 16.61
N ILE A 17 2.58 -0.14 15.28
CA ILE A 17 3.53 0.50 14.36
C ILE A 17 3.80 1.95 14.71
N SER A 18 2.80 2.74 15.10
CA SER A 18 3.00 4.14 15.49
C SER A 18 3.91 4.30 16.71
N SER A 19 3.73 3.44 17.71
CA SER A 19 4.56 3.44 18.92
C SER A 19 6.00 3.02 18.62
N LEU A 20 6.17 2.00 17.76
CA LEU A 20 7.49 1.56 17.33
C LEU A 20 8.20 2.62 16.49
N THR A 21 7.50 3.28 15.56
CA THR A 21 8.04 4.41 14.80
C THR A 21 8.45 5.55 15.72
N THR A 22 7.63 5.89 16.72
CA THR A 22 7.97 6.94 17.69
C THR A 22 9.24 6.58 18.47
N ALA A 23 9.35 5.33 18.93
CA ALA A 23 10.55 4.89 19.63
C ALA A 23 11.78 4.94 18.72
N TYR A 24 11.66 4.46 17.49
CA TYR A 24 12.72 4.47 16.50
C TYR A 24 13.22 5.90 16.21
N GLU A 25 12.33 6.83 15.92
CA GLU A 25 12.67 8.23 15.64
C GLU A 25 13.36 8.91 16.83
N LEU A 26 12.91 8.64 18.06
CA LEU A 26 13.55 9.17 19.26
C LEU A 26 14.94 8.59 19.49
N THR A 27 15.13 7.29 19.24
CA THR A 27 16.40 6.60 19.46
C THR A 27 17.38 6.75 18.30
N SER A 28 16.94 7.23 17.14
CA SER A 28 17.83 7.55 16.01
C SER A 28 18.59 8.85 16.18
N GLN A 29 18.26 9.66 17.20
CA GLN A 29 18.97 10.92 17.46
C GLN A 29 20.29 10.65 18.20
N PRO A 30 21.42 11.24 17.76
CA PRO A 30 22.69 11.08 18.48
C PRO A 30 22.58 11.52 19.95
N GLY A 31 23.04 10.67 20.87
CA GLY A 31 23.01 10.97 22.31
C GLY A 31 21.62 10.88 22.97
N TRP A 32 20.64 10.24 22.31
CA TRP A 32 19.28 10.07 22.82
C TRP A 32 19.24 9.43 24.22
N ASP A 33 20.15 8.51 24.49
CA ASP A 33 20.28 7.76 25.75
C ASP A 33 20.64 8.67 26.94
N SER A 34 21.30 9.78 26.69
CA SER A 34 21.53 10.82 27.70
C SER A 34 20.34 11.75 27.90
N LEU A 35 19.42 11.83 26.94
CA LEU A 35 18.28 12.73 26.94
C LEU A 35 17.00 12.04 27.43
N TYR A 36 16.80 10.77 27.12
CA TYR A 36 15.56 10.04 27.29
C TYR A 36 15.76 8.66 27.93
N ASP A 37 14.85 8.31 28.82
CA ASP A 37 14.64 6.97 29.37
C ASP A 37 13.28 6.47 28.83
N ILE A 38 13.31 5.65 27.77
CA ILE A 38 12.11 5.28 26.99
C ILE A 38 11.64 3.89 27.40
N THR A 39 10.37 3.78 27.78
CA THR A 39 9.73 2.50 28.09
C THR A 39 8.48 2.33 27.23
N ILE A 40 8.37 1.20 26.52
CA ILE A 40 7.18 0.80 25.77
C ILE A 40 6.35 -0.16 26.63
N TYR A 41 5.11 0.20 26.91
CA TYR A 41 4.15 -0.62 27.65
C TYR A 41 3.22 -1.34 26.68
N GLN A 42 3.26 -2.65 26.65
CA GLN A 42 2.49 -3.51 25.75
C GLN A 42 1.72 -4.58 26.56
N THR A 43 0.43 -4.75 26.30
CA THR A 43 -0.40 -5.77 26.96
C THR A 43 -0.23 -7.17 26.35
N GLY A 44 0.10 -7.25 25.08
CA GLY A 44 0.33 -8.51 24.38
C GLY A 44 1.78 -9.01 24.54
N TRP A 45 2.00 -10.23 24.12
CA TRP A 45 3.31 -10.89 24.23
C TRP A 45 4.30 -10.49 23.11
N ARG A 46 3.82 -9.80 22.06
CA ARG A 46 4.64 -9.37 20.91
C ARG A 46 4.31 -7.95 20.49
N LEU A 47 5.28 -7.31 19.85
CA LEU A 47 5.13 -6.00 19.22
C LEU A 47 4.52 -6.14 17.80
N GLY A 48 4.14 -5.01 17.21
CA GLY A 48 3.55 -4.92 15.87
C GLY A 48 2.06 -4.58 15.86
N GLY A 49 1.34 -4.84 16.95
CA GLY A 49 -0.09 -4.52 17.05
C GLY A 49 -0.91 -5.22 15.95
N LYS A 50 -1.77 -4.47 15.26
CA LYS A 50 -2.58 -5.00 14.14
C LYS A 50 -1.78 -5.33 12.89
N CYS A 51 -0.55 -4.85 12.75
CA CYS A 51 0.34 -5.19 11.64
C CYS A 51 1.06 -6.53 11.85
N ALA A 52 0.92 -7.15 13.01
CA ALA A 52 1.55 -8.43 13.31
C ALA A 52 0.69 -9.59 12.78
N THR A 53 1.27 -10.39 11.89
CA THR A 53 0.65 -11.60 11.33
C THR A 53 0.44 -12.66 12.40
N GLY A 54 -0.77 -13.19 12.52
CA GLY A 54 -1.12 -14.33 13.35
C GLY A 54 -0.97 -15.67 12.63
N ARG A 55 -0.94 -16.72 13.44
CA ARG A 55 -1.04 -18.11 12.97
C ARG A 55 -2.09 -18.82 13.80
N ASN A 56 -2.99 -19.53 13.16
CA ASN A 56 -3.91 -20.40 13.86
C ASN A 56 -3.16 -21.65 14.32
N ILE A 57 -3.06 -21.80 15.64
CA ILE A 57 -2.44 -22.97 16.28
C ILE A 57 -3.45 -24.00 16.77
N LYS A 58 -4.74 -23.74 16.57
CA LYS A 58 -5.81 -24.68 16.96
C LYS A 58 -6.09 -25.63 15.81
N PRO A 59 -6.11 -26.93 16.05
CA PRO A 59 -6.53 -27.90 15.04
C PRO A 59 -8.01 -27.67 14.67
N HIS A 60 -8.36 -27.85 13.40
CA HIS A 60 -9.74 -27.73 12.90
C HIS A 60 -10.66 -28.81 13.45
N THR A 61 -10.12 -30.00 13.67
CA THR A 61 -10.84 -31.12 14.27
C THR A 61 -10.07 -31.65 15.47
N PRO A 62 -10.75 -32.20 16.47
CA PRO A 62 -10.06 -32.87 17.57
C PRO A 62 -9.08 -33.92 17.01
N ASN A 63 -7.85 -33.91 17.53
CA ASN A 63 -6.77 -34.81 17.14
C ASN A 63 -6.17 -34.60 15.72
N SER A 64 -6.46 -33.52 15.02
CA SER A 64 -5.71 -33.12 13.81
C SER A 64 -4.55 -32.20 14.19
N GLU A 65 -3.50 -32.17 13.34
CA GLU A 65 -2.44 -31.17 13.48
C GLU A 65 -2.96 -29.77 13.15
N PRO A 66 -2.42 -28.70 13.78
CA PRO A 66 -2.72 -27.33 13.39
C PRO A 66 -2.31 -27.06 11.94
N ASP A 67 -3.14 -26.37 11.19
CA ASP A 67 -2.85 -25.99 9.80
C ASP A 67 -1.96 -24.74 9.70
N TYR A 68 -1.71 -24.07 10.82
CA TYR A 68 -0.95 -22.82 10.91
C TYR A 68 -1.42 -21.72 9.93
N ARG A 69 -2.71 -21.73 9.60
CA ARG A 69 -3.30 -20.74 8.70
C ARG A 69 -2.96 -19.31 9.14
N ILE A 70 -2.60 -18.49 8.17
CA ILE A 70 -2.36 -17.05 8.40
C ILE A 70 -3.67 -16.40 8.81
N GLU A 71 -3.61 -15.63 9.89
CA GLU A 71 -4.73 -14.84 10.41
C GLU A 71 -4.29 -13.39 10.54
N GLU A 72 -5.02 -12.50 9.89
CA GLU A 72 -4.75 -11.07 9.84
C GLU A 72 -5.92 -10.28 10.42
N HIS A 73 -5.62 -9.15 11.06
CA HIS A 73 -6.66 -8.25 11.56
C HIS A 73 -7.33 -7.42 10.47
N GLY A 74 -6.85 -7.49 9.26
CA GLY A 74 -7.33 -6.77 8.10
C GLY A 74 -6.34 -6.89 6.94
N LEU A 75 -6.58 -6.15 5.87
CA LEU A 75 -5.68 -6.13 4.73
C LEU A 75 -4.37 -5.44 5.11
N HIS A 76 -3.24 -6.12 4.91
CA HIS A 76 -1.91 -5.57 5.05
C HIS A 76 -1.37 -5.22 3.66
N ILE A 77 -1.76 -4.05 3.17
CA ILE A 77 -1.37 -3.56 1.85
C ILE A 77 -0.45 -2.35 2.02
N PHE A 78 0.68 -2.38 1.31
CA PHE A 78 1.56 -1.23 1.14
C PHE A 78 1.36 -0.67 -0.27
N PHE A 79 0.70 0.49 -0.34
CA PHE A 79 0.61 1.20 -1.61
C PHE A 79 1.91 1.92 -1.93
N GLY A 80 2.30 1.96 -3.20
CA GLY A 80 3.55 2.58 -3.64
C GLY A 80 3.72 4.06 -3.24
N PHE A 81 2.61 4.76 -2.96
CA PHE A 81 2.65 6.15 -2.48
C PHE A 81 2.84 6.30 -0.96
N TYR A 82 3.04 5.21 -0.20
CA TYR A 82 3.38 5.27 1.23
C TYR A 82 4.89 5.52 1.42
N GLU A 83 5.42 6.54 0.79
CA GLU A 83 6.86 6.85 0.75
C GLU A 83 7.51 6.92 2.13
N ASN A 84 6.85 7.56 3.11
CA ASN A 84 7.39 7.66 4.46
C ASN A 84 7.50 6.30 5.16
N ALA A 85 6.52 5.41 4.95
CA ALA A 85 6.56 4.07 5.51
C ALA A 85 7.66 3.23 4.86
N PHE A 86 7.80 3.29 3.53
CA PHE A 86 8.87 2.60 2.83
C PHE A 86 10.25 3.14 3.17
N ARG A 87 10.40 4.45 3.32
CA ARG A 87 11.67 5.05 3.75
C ARG A 87 12.08 4.57 5.14
N LEU A 88 11.14 4.56 6.09
CA LEU A 88 11.38 4.02 7.43
C LEU A 88 11.78 2.54 7.38
N LEU A 89 11.06 1.73 6.61
CA LEU A 89 11.39 0.31 6.45
C LEU A 89 12.76 0.13 5.80
N LYS A 90 13.10 0.92 4.79
CA LYS A 90 14.43 0.90 4.15
C LYS A 90 15.53 1.15 5.17
N GLN A 91 15.38 2.17 6.02
CA GLN A 91 16.33 2.48 7.09
C GLN A 91 16.48 1.30 8.07
N CYS A 92 15.35 0.71 8.48
CA CYS A 92 15.38 -0.48 9.35
C CYS A 92 16.11 -1.67 8.70
N TYR A 93 15.88 -1.94 7.41
CA TYR A 93 16.59 -3.01 6.69
C TYR A 93 18.07 -2.73 6.54
N ASP A 94 18.45 -1.48 6.28
CA ASP A 94 19.86 -1.08 6.20
C ASP A 94 20.58 -1.25 7.55
N GLU A 95 19.94 -0.88 8.65
CA GLU A 95 20.49 -1.06 10.01
C GLU A 95 20.60 -2.55 10.41
N LEU A 96 19.66 -3.39 9.95
CA LEU A 96 19.72 -4.84 10.18
C LEU A 96 20.90 -5.51 9.45
N GLY A 97 21.42 -4.88 8.38
CA GLY A 97 22.57 -5.37 7.65
C GLY A 97 22.44 -6.83 7.17
N GLY A 98 21.26 -7.23 6.73
CA GLY A 98 20.96 -8.58 6.27
C GLY A 98 20.66 -9.61 7.36
N ASN A 99 20.61 -9.22 8.63
CA ASN A 99 20.31 -10.11 9.75
C ASN A 99 18.81 -10.35 10.00
N GLY A 100 17.94 -9.82 9.12
CA GLY A 100 16.48 -10.02 9.19
C GLY A 100 16.00 -11.28 8.47
N PRO A 101 14.68 -11.51 8.46
CA PRO A 101 14.07 -12.61 7.69
C PRO A 101 14.24 -12.46 6.17
N PHE A 102 14.46 -11.23 5.70
CA PHE A 102 14.83 -10.87 4.34
C PHE A 102 16.11 -10.02 4.40
N SER A 103 17.01 -10.22 3.43
CA SER A 103 18.27 -9.51 3.42
C SER A 103 18.15 -8.05 3.08
N THR A 104 17.18 -7.70 2.24
CA THR A 104 16.94 -6.32 1.79
C THR A 104 15.44 -6.01 1.77
N ILE A 105 15.08 -4.74 1.64
CA ILE A 105 13.69 -4.33 1.47
C ILE A 105 13.13 -4.82 0.13
N GLU A 106 13.96 -4.88 -0.91
CA GLU A 106 13.60 -5.40 -2.23
C GLU A 106 13.25 -6.90 -2.20
N ASP A 107 13.86 -7.64 -1.27
CA ASP A 107 13.50 -9.05 -1.03
C ASP A 107 12.16 -9.18 -0.30
N ALA A 108 11.87 -8.26 0.61
CA ALA A 108 10.67 -8.27 1.42
C ALA A 108 9.42 -7.79 0.67
N PHE A 109 9.59 -6.83 -0.25
CA PHE A 109 8.50 -6.19 -0.98
C PHE A 109 8.65 -6.39 -2.48
N LYS A 110 7.66 -7.02 -3.09
CA LYS A 110 7.58 -7.19 -4.53
C LYS A 110 6.41 -6.37 -5.07
N PRO A 111 6.66 -5.46 -6.04
CA PRO A 111 5.59 -4.67 -6.63
C PRO A 111 4.66 -5.57 -7.46
N HIS A 112 3.38 -5.32 -7.36
CA HIS A 112 2.39 -5.91 -8.25
C HIS A 112 1.18 -4.99 -8.38
N SER A 113 0.43 -5.10 -9.48
CA SER A 113 -0.71 -4.24 -9.78
C SER A 113 -2.06 -4.95 -9.67
N LEU A 114 -2.07 -6.27 -9.68
CA LEU A 114 -3.30 -7.04 -9.72
C LEU A 114 -3.84 -7.29 -8.30
N ILE A 115 -5.08 -6.86 -8.06
CA ILE A 115 -5.88 -7.26 -6.90
C ILE A 115 -7.12 -7.98 -7.40
N VAL A 116 -7.41 -9.13 -6.83
CA VAL A 116 -8.57 -9.93 -7.17
C VAL A 116 -9.53 -9.92 -5.98
N LEU A 117 -10.73 -9.41 -6.21
CA LEU A 117 -11.82 -9.54 -5.25
C LEU A 117 -12.66 -10.76 -5.60
N GLU A 118 -12.97 -11.55 -4.59
CA GLU A 118 -13.85 -12.71 -4.74
C GLU A 118 -15.07 -12.55 -3.84
N GLU A 119 -16.23 -12.78 -4.40
CA GLU A 119 -17.51 -12.69 -3.70
C GLU A 119 -18.33 -13.94 -3.95
N TYR A 120 -18.91 -14.48 -2.88
CA TYR A 120 -19.82 -15.64 -2.97
C TYR A 120 -21.27 -15.18 -3.11
N ILE A 121 -21.79 -15.22 -4.36
CA ILE A 121 -23.14 -14.77 -4.69
C ILE A 121 -23.90 -15.90 -5.37
N ASN A 122 -25.14 -16.12 -4.94
CA ASN A 122 -26.03 -17.13 -5.54
C ASN A 122 -25.38 -18.52 -5.64
N LYS A 123 -24.70 -18.95 -4.57
CA LYS A 123 -24.01 -20.25 -4.47
C LYS A 123 -22.82 -20.43 -5.44
N ASN A 124 -22.31 -19.35 -6.00
CA ASN A 124 -21.12 -19.37 -6.87
C ASN A 124 -20.12 -18.31 -6.45
N TRP A 125 -18.85 -18.61 -6.55
CA TRP A 125 -17.78 -17.63 -6.44
C TRP A 125 -17.76 -16.77 -7.69
N LYS A 126 -17.61 -15.46 -7.46
CA LYS A 126 -17.47 -14.44 -8.46
C LYS A 126 -16.14 -13.75 -8.25
N THR A 127 -15.36 -13.68 -9.31
CA THR A 127 -14.03 -13.10 -9.30
C THR A 127 -14.03 -11.78 -10.06
N LEU A 128 -13.53 -10.72 -9.43
CA LEU A 128 -13.41 -9.39 -10.01
C LEU A 128 -11.95 -8.93 -9.92
N PRO A 129 -11.19 -9.00 -11.02
CA PRO A 129 -9.82 -8.53 -11.06
C PRO A 129 -9.74 -7.01 -11.26
N PHE A 130 -8.88 -6.35 -10.48
CA PHE A 130 -8.51 -4.95 -10.65
C PHE A 130 -7.02 -4.87 -10.96
N ASN A 131 -6.68 -4.27 -12.07
CA ASN A 131 -5.29 -4.03 -12.42
C ASN A 131 -4.98 -2.55 -12.24
N PHE A 132 -4.28 -2.23 -11.15
CA PHE A 132 -3.95 -0.85 -10.81
C PHE A 132 -2.87 -0.28 -11.73
N PRO A 133 -2.89 1.04 -12.00
CA PRO A 133 -1.84 1.71 -12.73
C PRO A 133 -0.48 1.51 -12.05
N THR A 134 0.55 1.32 -12.85
CA THR A 134 1.92 1.15 -12.37
C THR A 134 2.83 2.25 -12.91
N ASN A 135 3.93 2.49 -12.22
CA ASN A 135 5.02 3.33 -12.67
C ASN A 135 6.37 2.66 -12.37
N SER A 136 7.46 3.28 -12.78
CA SER A 136 8.81 2.78 -12.54
C SER A 136 9.46 3.36 -11.28
N LEU A 137 8.73 4.12 -10.47
CA LEU A 137 9.26 4.75 -9.27
C LEU A 137 9.44 3.74 -8.15
N VAL A 138 10.48 3.92 -7.38
CA VAL A 138 10.78 3.12 -6.19
C VAL A 138 10.36 3.93 -4.95
N PRO A 139 9.44 3.43 -4.11
CA PRO A 139 8.82 4.21 -3.04
C PRO A 139 9.80 4.84 -2.04
N TRP A 140 10.93 4.20 -1.77
CA TRP A 140 11.93 4.70 -0.81
C TRP A 140 12.98 5.65 -1.42
N GLU A 141 12.98 5.83 -2.73
CA GLU A 141 13.92 6.73 -3.43
C GLU A 141 13.41 8.15 -3.55
N GLY A 142 12.15 8.39 -3.18
CA GLY A 142 11.56 9.73 -3.21
C GLY A 142 11.28 10.18 -4.64
N GLY A 143 10.42 9.49 -5.35
CA GLY A 143 9.99 9.90 -6.69
C GLY A 143 9.23 11.23 -6.65
N GLY A 144 9.38 12.03 -7.69
CA GLY A 144 8.62 13.26 -7.86
C GLY A 144 7.10 12.97 -7.93
N ILE A 145 6.30 13.90 -7.45
CA ILE A 145 4.86 13.84 -7.64
C ILE A 145 4.58 14.03 -9.13
N SER A 146 3.89 13.08 -9.74
CA SER A 146 3.40 13.20 -11.12
C SER A 146 2.60 14.49 -11.29
N SER A 147 2.60 15.07 -12.47
CA SER A 147 1.79 16.26 -12.73
C SER A 147 0.30 15.95 -12.49
N LEU A 148 -0.47 16.97 -12.11
CA LEU A 148 -1.93 16.83 -11.96
C LEU A 148 -2.57 16.20 -13.22
N TRP A 149 -2.02 16.55 -14.37
CA TRP A 149 -2.49 16.05 -15.65
C TRP A 149 -2.25 14.54 -15.82
N GLU A 150 -1.08 14.07 -15.50
CA GLU A 150 -0.76 12.63 -15.51
C GLU A 150 -1.67 11.86 -14.55
N HIS A 151 -1.95 12.39 -13.36
CA HIS A 151 -2.90 11.78 -12.42
C HIS A 151 -4.31 11.69 -12.99
N ILE A 152 -4.79 12.76 -13.66
CA ILE A 152 -6.11 12.77 -14.30
C ILE A 152 -6.17 11.69 -15.39
N CYS A 153 -5.19 11.64 -16.29
CA CYS A 153 -5.13 10.66 -17.37
C CYS A 153 -5.10 9.23 -16.82
N THR A 154 -4.21 8.94 -15.89
CA THR A 154 -4.09 7.62 -15.26
C THR A 154 -5.38 7.20 -14.55
N THR A 155 -6.05 8.14 -13.88
CA THR A 155 -7.33 7.87 -13.21
C THR A 155 -8.42 7.53 -14.23
N ILE A 156 -8.52 8.28 -15.33
CA ILE A 156 -9.51 8.01 -16.39
C ILE A 156 -9.25 6.64 -17.02
N GLU A 157 -8.00 6.32 -17.35
CA GLU A 157 -7.64 5.00 -17.89
C GLU A 157 -8.01 3.86 -16.94
N PHE A 158 -7.70 4.01 -15.66
CA PHE A 158 -8.06 3.02 -14.64
C PHE A 158 -9.58 2.84 -14.53
N VAL A 159 -10.33 3.95 -14.55
CA VAL A 159 -11.80 3.90 -14.51
C VAL A 159 -12.36 3.19 -15.74
N ILE A 160 -11.88 3.52 -16.94
CA ILE A 160 -12.32 2.88 -18.18
C ILE A 160 -12.05 1.37 -18.16
N GLN A 161 -10.85 0.96 -17.74
CA GLN A 161 -10.47 -0.46 -17.62
C GLN A 161 -11.34 -1.19 -16.60
N THR A 162 -11.56 -0.56 -15.44
CA THR A 162 -12.35 -1.16 -14.35
C THR A 162 -13.83 -1.30 -14.75
N TYR A 163 -14.42 -0.28 -15.39
CA TYR A 163 -15.80 -0.37 -15.87
C TYR A 163 -15.96 -1.39 -16.99
N GLY A 164 -14.98 -1.55 -17.87
CA GLY A 164 -14.98 -2.61 -18.88
C GLY A 164 -15.08 -4.00 -18.26
N VAL A 165 -14.27 -4.26 -17.24
CA VAL A 165 -14.31 -5.52 -16.48
C VAL A 165 -15.65 -5.71 -15.73
N ILE A 166 -16.20 -4.65 -15.13
CA ILE A 166 -17.49 -4.69 -14.42
C ILE A 166 -18.64 -4.93 -15.40
N ASP A 167 -18.57 -4.36 -16.61
CA ASP A 167 -19.63 -4.56 -17.61
C ASP A 167 -19.64 -6.00 -18.11
N ASP A 168 -18.50 -6.58 -18.44
CA ASP A 168 -18.39 -8.00 -18.78
C ASP A 168 -18.93 -8.90 -17.66
N TYR A 169 -18.66 -8.53 -16.40
CA TYR A 169 -19.16 -9.24 -15.23
C TYR A 169 -20.68 -9.08 -15.06
N SER A 170 -21.23 -7.90 -15.36
CA SER A 170 -22.67 -7.64 -15.27
C SER A 170 -23.45 -8.33 -16.38
N GLN A 171 -22.88 -8.50 -17.56
CA GLN A 171 -23.45 -9.27 -18.67
C GLN A 171 -23.65 -10.75 -18.28
N LEU A 172 -22.75 -11.31 -17.50
CA LEU A 172 -22.91 -12.66 -16.93
C LEU A 172 -24.05 -12.76 -15.92
N LYS A 173 -24.47 -11.65 -15.32
CA LYS A 173 -25.58 -11.59 -14.33
C LYS A 173 -26.94 -11.32 -14.94
N SER A 174 -27.01 -10.69 -16.10
CA SER A 174 -28.25 -10.15 -16.69
C SER A 174 -28.43 -10.63 -18.12
N THR A 175 -29.43 -11.47 -18.34
CA THR A 175 -29.90 -11.79 -19.68
C THR A 175 -30.80 -10.70 -20.31
N LYS A 176 -30.93 -9.53 -19.67
CA LYS A 176 -31.70 -8.40 -20.24
C LYS A 176 -31.22 -7.03 -19.73
N SER A 177 -30.84 -6.19 -20.70
CA SER A 177 -30.91 -4.71 -20.67
C SER A 177 -29.94 -3.96 -19.75
N SER A 178 -28.85 -3.49 -20.32
CA SER A 178 -28.30 -2.11 -20.21
C SER A 178 -26.92 -1.92 -20.87
N SER A 179 -26.48 -2.86 -21.69
CA SER A 179 -25.15 -2.83 -22.37
C SER A 179 -24.88 -1.57 -23.19
N THR A 180 -25.92 -0.94 -23.71
CA THR A 180 -25.77 0.23 -24.60
C THR A 180 -25.32 1.51 -23.87
N SER A 181 -25.61 1.66 -22.58
CA SER A 181 -25.25 2.87 -21.81
C SER A 181 -23.79 2.85 -21.39
N VAL A 182 -23.29 1.74 -20.86
CA VAL A 182 -21.91 1.61 -20.39
C VAL A 182 -20.91 1.59 -21.54
N ALA A 183 -21.22 0.87 -22.62
CA ALA A 183 -20.41 0.88 -23.83
C ALA A 183 -20.28 2.28 -24.44
N LYS A 184 -21.35 3.10 -24.41
CA LYS A 184 -21.28 4.51 -24.82
C LYS A 184 -20.42 5.35 -23.90
N GLN A 185 -20.47 5.12 -22.59
CA GLN A 185 -19.63 5.86 -21.63
C GLN A 185 -18.15 5.51 -21.78
N ILE A 186 -17.83 4.23 -22.01
CA ILE A 186 -16.46 3.78 -22.30
C ILE A 186 -15.95 4.39 -23.60
N ALA A 187 -16.78 4.40 -24.67
CA ALA A 187 -16.42 5.01 -25.94
C ALA A 187 -16.17 6.52 -25.79
N LEU A 188 -17.04 7.24 -25.09
CA LEU A 188 -16.87 8.65 -24.78
C LEU A 188 -15.60 8.90 -23.96
N GLY A 189 -15.30 8.07 -22.96
CA GLY A 189 -14.05 8.16 -22.20
C GLY A 189 -12.81 8.00 -23.06
N LYS A 190 -12.81 7.08 -24.02
CA LYS A 190 -11.73 6.91 -25.01
C LYS A 190 -11.57 8.11 -25.91
N GLU A 191 -12.65 8.66 -26.46
CA GLU A 191 -12.62 9.89 -27.27
C GLU A 191 -12.06 11.07 -26.49
N VAL A 192 -12.45 11.24 -25.22
CA VAL A 192 -11.91 12.27 -24.33
C VAL A 192 -10.41 12.08 -24.15
N MET A 193 -9.93 10.86 -23.93
CA MET A 193 -8.50 10.55 -23.78
C MET A 193 -7.71 10.86 -25.06
N GLU A 194 -8.23 10.51 -26.23
CA GLU A 194 -7.61 10.85 -27.52
C GLU A 194 -7.53 12.38 -27.72
N CYS A 195 -8.61 13.11 -27.47
CA CYS A 195 -8.60 14.57 -27.54
C CYS A 195 -7.60 15.21 -26.58
N LEU A 196 -7.47 14.65 -25.37
CA LEU A 196 -6.57 15.15 -24.34
C LEU A 196 -5.10 14.84 -24.68
N SER A 197 -4.80 13.68 -25.24
CA SER A 197 -3.45 13.33 -25.71
C SER A 197 -3.00 14.24 -26.86
N ASP A 198 -3.88 14.54 -27.82
CA ASP A 198 -3.60 15.46 -28.93
C ASP A 198 -3.39 16.90 -28.45
N SER A 199 -4.15 17.36 -27.46
CA SER A 199 -3.99 18.70 -26.89
C SER A 199 -2.67 18.85 -26.13
N SER A 200 -2.20 17.81 -25.44
CA SER A 200 -0.91 17.81 -24.73
C SER A 200 0.28 17.86 -25.71
N LEU A 201 0.19 17.15 -26.82
CA LEU A 201 1.20 17.21 -27.90
C LEU A 201 1.27 18.59 -28.55
N ASN A 202 0.15 19.25 -28.74
CA ASN A 202 0.10 20.63 -29.28
C ASN A 202 0.66 21.65 -28.28
N THR A 203 0.44 21.48 -26.99
CA THR A 203 1.02 22.38 -25.96
C THR A 203 2.54 22.20 -25.85
N ALA A 204 3.04 20.98 -25.97
CA ALA A 204 4.47 20.71 -26.01
C ALA A 204 5.16 21.26 -27.26
N ARG A 205 4.50 21.22 -28.44
CA ARG A 205 4.98 21.85 -29.68
C ARG A 205 5.04 23.38 -29.58
N LEU A 206 4.04 24.01 -28.95
CA LEU A 206 4.01 25.45 -28.77
C LEU A 206 5.09 25.97 -27.79
N ARG A 207 5.47 25.17 -26.78
CA ARG A 207 6.61 25.51 -25.90
C ARG A 207 7.97 25.37 -26.59
N ARG A 208 8.11 24.41 -27.50
CA ARG A 208 9.36 24.18 -28.25
C ARG A 208 9.68 25.25 -29.29
N ASN A 209 8.66 25.97 -29.77
CA ASN A 209 8.81 27.05 -30.75
C ASN A 209 8.95 28.44 -30.13
N ARG A 210 9.05 28.55 -28.81
CA ARG A 210 9.27 29.80 -28.07
C ARG A 210 10.61 29.87 -27.31
N GLY A 211 11.53 28.92 -27.59
CA GLY A 211 12.87 28.88 -27.01
C GLY A 211 13.99 29.21 -28.03
#